data_ecdbb1401d103d7be948e78568b8475d
#
_entry.id   ecdbb1401d103d7be948e78568b8475d
#
_cell.length_a   1.000
_cell.length_b   1.000
_cell.length_c   1.000
_cell.angle_alpha   90.00
_cell.angle_beta   90.00
_cell.angle_gamma   90.00
#
_symmetry.space_group_name_H-M   'P 1'
#
loop_
_entity.id
_entity.type
_entity.pdbx_description
1 polymer ?
#
loop_
_entity_poly.entity_id
_entity_poly.type
_entity_poly.pdbx_seq_one_letter_code
_entity_poly.pdbx_strand_id
1 'polypeptide(L)'
;SELKEYIDESFRMVDRFLKENIPQARFTVPAATYFAWVDMSRVLPDVEDLPLFFANNSGVLLEGGDGLFVDNAKGYIRLNLAMPRATIEEGLRRMAEAIEKHNR
;
A
#
# COMPACT_ATOMS: atom_id res chain seq x y z
N SER A 1 -17.46 16.06 4.45
CA SER A 1 -17.10 16.61 3.13
C SER A 1 -16.97 15.50 2.10
N GLU A 2 -17.05 15.87 0.86
CA GLU A 2 -16.88 14.90 -0.24
C GLU A 2 -15.53 14.22 -0.21
N LEU A 3 -14.49 14.96 0.12
CA LEU A 3 -13.14 14.38 0.21
C LEU A 3 -13.05 13.36 1.34
N LYS A 4 -13.64 13.67 2.49
CA LYS A 4 -13.64 12.74 3.60
C LYS A 4 -14.36 11.45 3.24
N GLU A 5 -15.51 11.56 2.58
CA GLU A 5 -16.27 10.40 2.13
C GLU A 5 -15.48 9.55 1.14
N TYR A 6 -14.79 10.21 0.21
CA TYR A 6 -13.94 9.53 -0.75
C TYR A 6 -12.81 8.76 -0.06
N ILE A 7 -12.14 9.39 0.91
CA ILE A 7 -11.06 8.76 1.66
C ILE A 7 -11.59 7.57 2.46
N ASP A 8 -12.76 7.72 3.09
CA ASP A 8 -13.38 6.63 3.86
C ASP A 8 -13.71 5.42 2.97
N GLU A 9 -14.22 5.67 1.77
CA GLU A 9 -14.50 4.60 0.81
C GLU A 9 -13.21 3.93 0.33
N SER A 10 -12.19 4.73 0.05
CA SER A 10 -10.88 4.19 -0.35
C SER A 10 -10.27 3.36 0.78
N PHE A 11 -10.42 3.80 2.02
CA PHE A 11 -9.98 3.04 3.19
C PHE A 11 -10.64 1.66 3.23
N ARG A 12 -11.96 1.61 3.05
CA ARG A 12 -12.69 0.34 3.08
C ARG A 12 -12.26 -0.59 1.95
N MET A 13 -12.02 -0.03 0.79
CA MET A 13 -11.56 -0.80 -0.37
C MET A 13 -10.17 -1.40 -0.11
N VAL A 14 -9.24 -0.59 0.40
CA VAL A 14 -7.90 -1.06 0.72
C VAL A 14 -7.93 -2.11 1.83
N ASP A 15 -8.71 -1.87 2.88
CA ASP A 15 -8.85 -2.81 3.98
C ASP A 15 -9.35 -4.17 3.48
N ARG A 16 -10.39 -4.16 2.65
CA ARG A 16 -10.93 -5.39 2.07
C ARG A 16 -9.89 -6.10 1.21
N PHE A 17 -9.23 -5.33 0.35
CA PHE A 17 -8.21 -5.91 -0.53
C PHE A 17 -7.10 -6.60 0.25
N LEU A 18 -6.59 -5.93 1.29
CA LEU A 18 -5.51 -6.49 2.09
C LEU A 18 -5.95 -7.74 2.83
N LYS A 19 -7.15 -7.74 3.40
CA LYS A 19 -7.66 -8.92 4.11
C LYS A 19 -7.83 -10.11 3.18
N GLU A 20 -8.24 -9.87 1.94
CA GLU A 20 -8.45 -10.94 0.98
C GLU A 20 -7.16 -11.45 0.33
N ASN A 21 -6.19 -10.57 0.10
CA ASN A 21 -5.01 -10.89 -0.70
C ASN A 21 -3.71 -10.90 0.10
N ILE A 22 -3.60 -10.09 1.15
CA ILE A 22 -2.39 -9.98 1.97
C ILE A 22 -2.82 -9.89 3.44
N PRO A 23 -3.41 -10.98 3.98
CA PRO A 23 -4.01 -10.92 5.32
C PRO A 23 -3.02 -10.67 6.45
N GLN A 24 -1.74 -10.87 6.21
CA GLN A 24 -0.70 -10.63 7.21
C GLN A 24 -0.29 -9.17 7.31
N ALA A 25 -0.65 -8.35 6.32
CA ALA A 25 -0.35 -6.91 6.35
C ALA A 25 -1.27 -6.22 7.35
N ARG A 26 -0.73 -5.30 8.12
CA ARG A 26 -1.50 -4.52 9.07
C ARG A 26 -1.70 -3.11 8.55
N PHE A 27 -2.91 -2.63 8.65
CA PHE A 27 -3.34 -1.41 8.00
C PHE A 27 -3.94 -0.45 9.02
N THR A 28 -3.39 0.76 9.09
CA THR A 28 -3.90 1.79 9.99
C THR A 28 -4.00 3.12 9.26
N VAL A 29 -4.99 3.93 9.65
CA VAL A 29 -5.18 5.29 9.15
C VAL A 29 -5.12 6.22 10.33
N PRO A 30 -4.07 7.05 10.43
CA PRO A 30 -4.03 8.07 11.47
C PRO A 30 -5.16 9.08 11.25
N ALA A 31 -5.69 9.63 12.33
CA ALA A 31 -6.74 10.62 12.23
C ALA A 31 -6.26 11.84 11.44
N ALA A 32 -7.17 12.42 10.65
CA ALA A 32 -6.98 13.68 9.94
C ALA A 32 -5.88 13.67 8.87
N THR A 33 -5.56 12.50 8.28
CA THR A 33 -4.62 12.43 7.15
C THR A 33 -5.25 11.68 5.98
N TYR A 34 -4.61 11.82 4.82
CA TYR A 34 -5.00 11.09 3.61
C TYR A 34 -4.13 9.84 3.40
N PHE A 35 -3.24 9.55 4.34
CA PHE A 35 -2.29 8.47 4.21
C PHE A 35 -2.65 7.32 5.13
N ALA A 36 -2.46 6.12 4.65
CA ALA A 36 -2.56 4.92 5.44
C ALA A 36 -1.19 4.27 5.56
N TRP A 37 -0.88 3.75 6.73
CA TRP A 37 0.35 3.00 6.96
C TRP A 37 0.06 1.51 6.85
N VAL A 38 0.83 0.81 6.04
CA VAL A 38 0.68 -0.63 5.87
C VAL A 38 1.94 -1.30 6.38
N ASP A 39 1.78 -2.11 7.42
CA ASP A 39 2.88 -2.85 8.03
C ASP A 39 3.13 -4.12 7.22
N MET A 40 4.28 -4.17 6.56
CA MET A 40 4.71 -5.29 5.74
C MET A 40 5.71 -6.20 6.46
N SER A 41 5.99 -5.95 7.73
CA SER A 41 7.03 -6.67 8.45
C SER A 41 6.77 -8.18 8.57
N ARG A 42 5.50 -8.57 8.59
CA ARG A 42 5.13 -10.00 8.64
C ARG A 42 4.99 -10.62 7.25
N VAL A 43 4.80 -9.75 6.24
CA VAL A 43 4.61 -10.18 4.86
C VAL A 43 5.94 -10.37 4.15
N LEU A 44 6.84 -9.43 4.37
CA LEU A 44 8.16 -9.39 3.74
C LEU A 44 9.25 -9.20 4.80
N PRO A 45 9.41 -10.16 5.73
CA PRO A 45 10.34 -9.99 6.86
C PRO A 45 11.80 -9.96 6.44
N ASP A 46 12.12 -10.52 5.28
CA ASP A 46 13.48 -10.59 4.76
C ASP A 46 13.84 -9.45 3.81
N VAL A 47 12.91 -8.53 3.56
CA VAL A 47 13.13 -7.40 2.65
C VAL A 47 13.45 -6.15 3.48
N GLU A 48 14.67 -5.63 3.31
CA GLU A 48 15.11 -4.44 4.03
C GLU A 48 14.72 -3.15 3.33
N ASP A 49 14.73 -3.15 1.99
CA ASP A 49 14.43 -1.97 1.18
C ASP A 49 13.13 -2.19 0.41
N LEU A 50 12.01 -1.83 1.02
CA LEU A 50 10.69 -1.99 0.41
C LEU A 50 10.53 -1.18 -0.87
N PRO A 51 10.97 0.09 -0.94
CA PRO A 51 10.86 0.84 -2.18
C PRO A 51 11.57 0.15 -3.34
N LEU A 52 12.78 -0.31 -3.12
CA LEU A 52 13.55 -0.99 -4.16
C LEU A 52 12.89 -2.32 -4.56
N PHE A 53 12.42 -3.08 -3.56
CA PHE A 53 11.73 -4.34 -3.82
C PHE A 53 10.53 -4.14 -4.74
N PHE A 54 9.66 -3.19 -4.42
CA PHE A 54 8.46 -2.96 -5.22
C PHE A 54 8.78 -2.35 -6.58
N ALA A 55 9.77 -1.47 -6.66
CA ALA A 55 10.19 -0.91 -7.94
C ALA A 55 10.68 -2.02 -8.88
N ASN A 56 11.47 -2.96 -8.37
CA ASN A 56 12.05 -4.03 -9.19
C ASN A 56 11.06 -5.14 -9.53
N ASN A 57 10.10 -5.42 -8.65
CA ASN A 57 9.25 -6.60 -8.78
C ASN A 57 7.81 -6.30 -9.20
N SER A 58 7.36 -5.06 -9.05
CA SER A 58 5.99 -4.70 -9.40
C SER A 58 5.89 -3.52 -10.34
N GLY A 59 6.98 -2.79 -10.55
CA GLY A 59 6.95 -1.56 -11.31
C GLY A 59 6.31 -0.40 -10.57
N VAL A 60 6.03 -0.56 -9.29
CA VAL A 60 5.44 0.50 -8.45
C VAL A 60 6.56 1.24 -7.74
N LEU A 61 6.64 2.56 -7.98
CA LEU A 61 7.62 3.40 -7.31
C LEU A 61 7.00 3.97 -6.04
N LEU A 62 7.66 3.76 -4.91
CA LEU A 62 7.15 4.24 -3.64
C LEU A 62 7.47 5.70 -3.38
N GLU A 63 8.47 6.25 -4.07
CA GLU A 63 8.86 7.64 -3.93
C GLU A 63 8.81 8.35 -5.26
N GLY A 64 8.04 9.45 -5.33
CA GLY A 64 8.08 10.38 -6.44
C GLY A 64 7.53 9.93 -7.77
N GLY A 65 7.19 8.67 -7.94
CA GLY A 65 6.73 8.16 -9.21
C GLY A 65 5.31 8.58 -9.54
N ASP A 66 4.35 7.94 -8.92
CA ASP A 66 2.94 8.18 -9.18
C ASP A 66 2.19 8.84 -8.03
N GLY A 67 2.86 9.07 -6.93
CA GLY A 67 2.23 9.68 -5.75
C GLY A 67 1.40 8.74 -4.90
N LEU A 68 1.27 7.50 -5.30
CA LEU A 68 0.47 6.53 -4.53
C LEU A 68 1.18 6.11 -3.25
N PHE A 69 2.48 5.82 -3.35
CA PHE A 69 3.30 5.46 -2.21
C PHE A 69 4.33 6.56 -2.01
N VAL A 70 4.32 7.17 -0.84
CA VAL A 70 5.04 8.43 -0.63
C VAL A 70 6.30 8.26 0.20
N ASP A 71 6.34 7.25 1.07
CA ASP A 71 7.43 7.13 2.02
C ASP A 71 7.50 5.73 2.59
N ASN A 72 8.60 5.46 3.25
CA ASN A 72 8.88 4.17 3.84
C ASN A 72 9.59 4.36 5.18
N ALA A 73 8.95 3.91 6.25
CA ALA A 73 9.64 3.65 7.51
C ALA A 73 9.93 2.15 7.54
N LYS A 74 10.89 1.72 8.32
CA LYS A 74 11.32 0.33 8.33
C LYS A 74 10.15 -0.64 8.53
N GLY A 75 9.90 -1.47 7.53
CA GLY A 75 8.81 -2.44 7.55
C GLY A 75 7.43 -1.90 7.18
N TYR A 76 7.32 -0.60 6.91
CA TYR A 76 6.05 0.04 6.59
C TYR A 76 6.11 0.72 5.24
N ILE A 77 4.96 0.82 4.59
CA ILE A 77 4.79 1.71 3.43
C ILE A 77 3.65 2.66 3.72
N ARG A 78 3.68 3.83 3.10
CA ARG A 78 2.65 4.84 3.26
C ARG A 78 1.87 4.99 1.96
N LEU A 79 0.59 4.73 2.04
CA LEU A 79 -0.31 4.69 0.89
C LEU A 79 -1.15 5.97 0.85
N ASN A 80 -1.13 6.67 -0.27
CA ASN A 80 -1.90 7.91 -0.45
C ASN A 80 -3.34 7.58 -0.89
N LEU A 81 -4.30 7.75 0.01
CA LEU A 81 -5.70 7.43 -0.26
C LEU A 81 -6.44 8.53 -1.03
N ALA A 82 -5.80 9.67 -1.26
CA ALA A 82 -6.39 10.73 -2.06
C ALA A 82 -6.20 10.52 -3.57
N MET A 83 -5.43 9.52 -3.96
CA MET A 83 -5.22 9.20 -5.38
C MET A 83 -6.49 8.62 -6.00
N PRO A 84 -6.63 8.67 -7.34
CA PRO A 84 -7.77 8.03 -8.01
C PRO A 84 -7.88 6.56 -7.64
N ARG A 85 -9.12 6.11 -7.47
CA ARG A 85 -9.37 4.73 -7.02
C ARG A 85 -8.75 3.68 -7.94
N ALA A 86 -8.83 3.89 -9.24
CA ALA A 86 -8.22 2.98 -10.21
C ALA A 86 -6.72 2.87 -10.02
N THR A 87 -6.05 3.98 -9.67
CA THR A 87 -4.62 3.99 -9.38
C THR A 87 -4.31 3.19 -8.13
N ILE A 88 -5.13 3.37 -7.09
CA ILE A 88 -4.97 2.62 -5.83
C ILE A 88 -5.14 1.13 -6.09
N GLU A 89 -6.19 0.75 -6.79
CA GLU A 89 -6.48 -0.66 -7.08
C GLU A 89 -5.35 -1.31 -7.88
N GLU A 90 -4.87 -0.63 -8.92
CA GLU A 90 -3.79 -1.16 -9.75
C GLU A 90 -2.49 -1.31 -8.96
N GLY A 91 -2.16 -0.33 -8.13
CA GLY A 91 -0.97 -0.40 -7.29
C GLY A 91 -1.03 -1.56 -6.31
N LEU A 92 -2.19 -1.74 -5.65
CA LEU A 92 -2.38 -2.84 -4.72
C LEU A 92 -2.27 -4.20 -5.43
N ARG A 93 -2.86 -4.32 -6.60
CA ARG A 93 -2.81 -5.56 -7.37
C ARG A 93 -1.37 -5.94 -7.71
N ARG A 94 -0.59 -4.97 -8.20
CA ARG A 94 0.80 -5.21 -8.54
C ARG A 94 1.65 -5.58 -7.33
N MET A 95 1.39 -4.91 -6.21
CA MET A 95 2.09 -5.23 -4.96
C MET A 95 1.77 -6.65 -4.50
N ALA A 96 0.50 -7.04 -4.55
CA ALA A 96 0.08 -8.37 -4.14
C ALA A 96 0.73 -9.45 -4.99
N GLU A 97 0.82 -9.22 -6.31
CA GLU A 97 1.49 -10.15 -7.21
C GLU A 97 2.98 -10.31 -6.88
N ALA A 98 3.66 -9.19 -6.61
CA ALA A 98 5.08 -9.22 -6.26
C ALA A 98 5.33 -9.97 -4.96
N ILE A 99 4.47 -9.74 -3.96
CA ILE A 99 4.56 -10.42 -2.67
C ILE A 99 4.33 -11.92 -2.84
N GLU A 100 3.32 -12.31 -3.60
CA GLU A 100 3.01 -13.71 -3.83
C GLU A 100 4.18 -14.43 -4.48
N LYS A 101 4.78 -13.82 -5.51
CA LYS A 101 5.94 -14.41 -6.18
C LYS A 101 7.14 -14.55 -5.25
N HIS A 102 7.38 -13.54 -4.43
CA HIS A 102 8.50 -13.55 -3.50
C HIS A 102 8.36 -14.65 -2.43
N ASN A 103 7.14 -14.87 -1.97
CA ASN A 103 6.84 -15.80 -0.87
C ASN A 103 6.53 -17.24 -1.31
N ARG A 104 6.64 -17.50 -2.60
CA ARG A 104 6.48 -18.88 -3.12
C ARG A 104 7.61 -19.80 -2.70
#